data_90d3b636b54b63fe7c796227a67e1ec9
#
_entry.id   90d3b636b54b63fe7c796227a67e1ec9
#
_cell.length_a   1.000
_cell.length_b   1.000
_cell.length_c   1.000
_cell.angle_alpha   90.00
_cell.angle_beta   90.00
_cell.angle_gamma   90.00
#
_symmetry.space_group_name_H-M   'P 1'
#
loop_
_entity.id
_entity.type
_entity.pdbx_description
1 polymer ?
#
loop_
_entity_poly.entity_id
_entity_poly.type
_entity_poly.pdbx_seq_one_letter_code
_entity_poly.pdbx_strand_id
1 'polypeptide(L)'
;MSAIRKFFASRYTKEEFSWILQDWANSVYSLMITTAIFPIFFKTVTTNAGVTAANSTAYLSYANSIATFVVAVMAPVLGALADYRGYRNPMFTISTMVGVFSVLGMMFAGSDQWMFLLILYTISAIGFSASNIFYDSSIMDVTTYDRMDRISAAGYGYGYIGSVFPFVLFMMIMQFSGLNSNAIVMAGFFITAAWWFIFTVPYWLHVTQKSFIEKPEKPIKESFMRLWGTIQRIGEHKQVFLFLLAYFFYIDGVGTIIKMATAIGSDMGLDSNSLIVILLIVQIVAFPFSLLYGYLSKRFGNKKTLFLGIGTYILICVMALWLNSYTDFLILAILIGTAQGGVQSLSRSLFGQLIPANRANEFFGFYNIFGKFSSILGTTLLGITAQMTGNSLDGVFSLIILFLIGSVLLFFVKLPTQKGLENEG
;
A
#
# COMPACT_ATOMS: atom_id res chain seq x y z
N MET A 1 12.12 -8.72 -28.27
CA MET A 1 11.89 -9.49 -27.01
C MET A 1 13.18 -10.03 -26.35
N SER A 2 14.28 -10.33 -27.07
CA SER A 2 15.47 -10.95 -26.49
C SER A 2 16.35 -10.02 -25.62
N ALA A 3 16.49 -8.75 -25.95
CA ALA A 3 17.35 -7.79 -25.21
C ALA A 3 16.72 -7.39 -23.84
N ILE A 4 15.43 -7.12 -23.80
CA ILE A 4 14.70 -6.80 -22.58
C ILE A 4 14.73 -8.00 -21.61
N ARG A 5 14.48 -9.22 -22.11
CA ARG A 5 14.56 -10.44 -21.30
C ARG A 5 15.97 -10.67 -20.74
N LYS A 6 17.03 -10.42 -21.51
CA LYS A 6 18.41 -10.50 -21.04
C LYS A 6 18.74 -9.43 -19.99
N PHE A 7 18.24 -8.20 -20.15
CA PHE A 7 18.45 -7.11 -19.19
C PHE A 7 17.83 -7.43 -17.81
N PHE A 8 16.60 -7.95 -17.79
CA PHE A 8 15.96 -8.32 -16.52
C PHE A 8 16.58 -9.57 -15.90
N ALA A 9 16.89 -10.60 -16.70
CA ALA A 9 17.52 -11.83 -16.22
C ALA A 9 18.94 -11.61 -15.65
N SER A 10 19.64 -10.55 -16.03
CA SER A 10 20.93 -10.18 -15.45
C SER A 10 20.83 -9.47 -14.10
N ARG A 11 19.64 -8.94 -13.73
CA ARG A 11 19.44 -8.11 -12.54
C ARG A 11 18.62 -8.79 -11.45
N TYR A 12 17.65 -9.63 -11.81
CA TYR A 12 16.70 -10.27 -10.92
C TYR A 12 16.64 -11.77 -11.19
N THR A 13 16.48 -12.58 -10.15
CA THR A 13 16.10 -13.98 -10.31
C THR A 13 14.67 -14.08 -10.87
N LYS A 14 14.28 -15.25 -11.33
CA LYS A 14 12.93 -15.48 -11.84
C LYS A 14 11.87 -15.29 -10.76
N GLU A 15 12.18 -15.69 -9.54
CA GLU A 15 11.33 -15.52 -8.37
C GLU A 15 11.20 -14.04 -7.99
N GLU A 16 12.35 -13.32 -7.89
CA GLU A 16 12.38 -11.89 -7.61
C GLU A 16 11.57 -11.09 -8.63
N PHE A 17 11.75 -11.40 -9.92
CA PHE A 17 11.00 -10.70 -10.97
C PHE A 17 9.50 -10.99 -10.91
N SER A 18 9.10 -12.24 -10.63
CA SER A 18 7.70 -12.61 -10.47
C SER A 18 7.06 -11.94 -9.25
N TRP A 19 7.83 -11.76 -8.18
CA TRP A 19 7.39 -11.02 -7.01
C TRP A 19 7.23 -9.52 -7.29
N ILE A 20 8.17 -8.91 -8.01
CA ILE A 20 8.09 -7.51 -8.45
C ILE A 20 6.86 -7.29 -9.35
N LEU A 21 6.54 -8.24 -10.24
CA LEU A 21 5.35 -8.19 -11.09
C LEU A 21 4.04 -8.24 -10.29
N GLN A 22 4.04 -8.72 -9.06
CA GLN A 22 2.85 -8.67 -8.22
C GLN A 22 2.54 -7.25 -7.74
N ASP A 23 3.53 -6.40 -7.42
CA ASP A 23 3.30 -4.98 -7.17
C ASP A 23 2.81 -4.25 -8.44
N TRP A 24 3.37 -4.57 -9.61
CA TRP A 24 2.87 -4.11 -10.91
C TRP A 24 1.41 -4.51 -11.13
N ALA A 25 1.03 -5.73 -10.72
CA ALA A 25 -0.31 -6.26 -10.89
C ALA A 25 -1.33 -5.57 -9.98
N ASN A 26 -1.05 -5.48 -8.67
CA ASN A 26 -2.05 -5.07 -7.69
C ASN A 26 -2.15 -3.56 -7.49
N SER A 27 -1.13 -2.79 -7.85
CA SER A 27 -1.15 -1.32 -7.72
C SER A 27 -2.24 -0.65 -8.56
N VAL A 28 -2.69 -1.29 -9.64
CA VAL A 28 -3.84 -0.82 -10.42
C VAL A 28 -5.11 -0.69 -9.58
N TYR A 29 -5.32 -1.61 -8.62
CA TYR A 29 -6.48 -1.55 -7.73
C TYR A 29 -6.49 -0.25 -6.90
N SER A 30 -5.35 0.13 -6.33
CA SER A 30 -5.23 1.35 -5.54
C SER A 30 -5.50 2.60 -6.38
N LEU A 31 -4.94 2.69 -7.58
CA LEU A 31 -5.11 3.86 -8.44
C LEU A 31 -6.51 3.92 -9.05
N MET A 32 -6.95 2.84 -9.70
CA MET A 32 -8.21 2.86 -10.46
C MET A 32 -9.44 2.69 -9.55
N ILE A 33 -9.45 1.69 -8.66
CA ILE A 33 -10.64 1.43 -7.84
C ILE A 33 -10.70 2.37 -6.66
N THR A 34 -9.66 2.39 -5.80
CA THR A 34 -9.74 3.14 -4.55
C THR A 34 -9.74 4.65 -4.76
N THR A 35 -9.00 5.15 -5.76
CA THR A 35 -8.77 6.60 -5.93
C THR A 35 -9.61 7.20 -7.05
N ALA A 36 -9.67 6.59 -8.24
CA ALA A 36 -10.19 7.27 -9.42
C ALA A 36 -11.65 6.90 -9.75
N ILE A 37 -11.97 5.62 -9.94
CA ILE A 37 -13.25 5.22 -10.56
C ILE A 37 -14.36 5.06 -9.52
N PHE A 38 -14.11 4.24 -8.47
CA PHE A 38 -15.16 3.82 -7.56
C PHE A 38 -15.82 4.97 -6.80
N PRO A 39 -15.09 5.93 -6.20
CA PRO A 39 -15.72 7.01 -5.44
C PRO A 39 -16.68 7.87 -6.29
N ILE A 40 -16.30 8.14 -7.54
CA ILE A 40 -17.10 8.94 -8.47
C ILE A 40 -18.32 8.15 -8.92
N PHE A 41 -18.14 6.91 -9.34
CA PHE A 41 -19.23 6.05 -9.79
C PHE A 41 -20.23 5.75 -8.67
N PHE A 42 -19.76 5.44 -7.48
CA PHE A 42 -20.60 5.20 -6.31
C PHE A 42 -21.49 6.41 -5.99
N LYS A 43 -20.92 7.62 -6.06
CA LYS A 43 -21.70 8.85 -5.87
C LYS A 43 -22.80 9.00 -6.91
N THR A 44 -22.53 8.65 -8.18
CA THR A 44 -23.54 8.68 -9.25
C THR A 44 -24.67 7.67 -8.97
N VAL A 45 -24.31 6.43 -8.63
CA VAL A 45 -25.30 5.35 -8.35
C VAL A 45 -26.16 5.68 -7.12
N THR A 46 -25.56 6.24 -6.07
CA THR A 46 -26.31 6.68 -4.87
C THR A 46 -27.24 7.86 -5.17
N THR A 47 -26.80 8.81 -6.00
CA THR A 47 -27.66 9.92 -6.44
C THR A 47 -28.86 9.41 -7.23
N ASN A 48 -28.67 8.47 -8.15
CA ASN A 48 -29.75 7.85 -8.91
C ASN A 48 -30.76 7.12 -8.02
N ALA A 49 -30.29 6.55 -6.89
CA ALA A 49 -31.13 5.91 -5.89
C ALA A 49 -31.78 6.90 -4.89
N GLY A 50 -31.64 8.20 -5.08
CA GLY A 50 -32.20 9.23 -4.20
C GLY A 50 -31.45 9.42 -2.87
N VAL A 51 -30.24 8.88 -2.73
CA VAL A 51 -29.39 9.07 -1.55
C VAL A 51 -28.71 10.42 -1.60
N THR A 52 -28.71 11.17 -0.49
CA THR A 52 -28.03 12.47 -0.42
C THR A 52 -26.52 12.33 -0.54
N ALA A 53 -25.87 13.38 -1.06
CA ALA A 53 -24.40 13.39 -1.21
C ALA A 53 -23.64 13.15 0.12
N ALA A 54 -24.17 13.69 1.23
CA ALA A 54 -23.61 13.48 2.56
C ALA A 54 -23.67 12.00 2.99
N ASN A 55 -24.84 11.34 2.79
CA ASN A 55 -25.01 9.93 3.10
C ASN A 55 -24.16 9.04 2.18
N SER A 56 -24.03 9.38 0.89
CA SER A 56 -23.16 8.66 -0.03
C SER A 56 -21.71 8.65 0.47
N THR A 57 -21.18 9.82 0.86
CA THR A 57 -19.83 9.94 1.41
C THR A 57 -19.70 9.17 2.75
N ALA A 58 -20.70 9.24 3.60
CA ALA A 58 -20.73 8.49 4.87
C ALA A 58 -20.69 6.98 4.66
N TYR A 59 -21.51 6.44 3.74
CA TYR A 59 -21.56 5.00 3.44
C TYR A 59 -20.24 4.50 2.87
N LEU A 60 -19.59 5.25 1.97
CA LEU A 60 -18.27 4.91 1.47
C LEU A 60 -17.21 4.91 2.58
N SER A 61 -17.29 5.87 3.49
CA SER A 61 -16.39 5.95 4.64
C SER A 61 -16.60 4.76 5.60
N TYR A 62 -17.86 4.38 5.86
CA TYR A 62 -18.16 3.18 6.67
C TYR A 62 -17.66 1.90 6.01
N ALA A 63 -17.82 1.75 4.69
CA ALA A 63 -17.30 0.60 3.95
C ALA A 63 -15.77 0.47 4.07
N ASN A 64 -15.04 1.58 3.91
CA ASN A 64 -13.59 1.62 4.11
C ASN A 64 -13.19 1.28 5.55
N SER A 65 -13.92 1.80 6.53
CA SER A 65 -13.69 1.52 7.95
C SER A 65 -13.94 0.07 8.29
N ILE A 66 -15.04 -0.51 7.80
CA ILE A 66 -15.37 -1.93 7.99
C ILE A 66 -14.30 -2.81 7.34
N ALA A 67 -13.92 -2.54 6.09
CA ALA A 67 -12.88 -3.30 5.41
C ALA A 67 -11.55 -3.25 6.19
N THR A 68 -11.15 -2.07 6.64
CA THR A 68 -9.93 -1.88 7.44
C THR A 68 -10.00 -2.64 8.77
N PHE A 69 -11.12 -2.55 9.48
CA PHE A 69 -11.33 -3.23 10.76
C PHE A 69 -11.28 -4.76 10.60
N VAL A 70 -12.01 -5.30 9.62
CA VAL A 70 -12.04 -6.75 9.34
C VAL A 70 -10.63 -7.25 9.04
N VAL A 71 -9.89 -6.55 8.16
CA VAL A 71 -8.52 -6.94 7.84
C VAL A 71 -7.61 -6.82 9.06
N ALA A 72 -7.72 -5.78 9.84
CA ALA A 72 -6.90 -5.58 11.02
C ALA A 72 -7.08 -6.69 12.08
N VAL A 73 -8.32 -7.13 12.30
CA VAL A 73 -8.60 -8.25 13.22
C VAL A 73 -8.13 -9.58 12.65
N MET A 74 -8.30 -9.79 11.34
CA MET A 74 -7.96 -11.06 10.68
C MET A 74 -6.47 -11.19 10.35
N ALA A 75 -5.77 -10.09 10.11
CA ALA A 75 -4.41 -10.12 9.58
C ALA A 75 -3.42 -10.94 10.41
N PRO A 76 -3.33 -10.82 11.75
CA PRO A 76 -2.41 -11.63 12.54
C PRO A 76 -2.77 -13.12 12.52
N VAL A 77 -4.09 -13.42 12.57
CA VAL A 77 -4.58 -14.81 12.58
C VAL A 77 -4.32 -15.48 11.23
N LEU A 78 -4.65 -14.81 10.13
CA LEU A 78 -4.37 -15.28 8.77
C LEU A 78 -2.87 -15.39 8.53
N GLY A 79 -2.09 -14.43 9.02
CA GLY A 79 -0.63 -14.47 8.94
C GLY A 79 -0.05 -15.67 9.70
N ALA A 80 -0.48 -15.88 10.95
CA ALA A 80 -0.05 -17.02 11.75
C ALA A 80 -0.43 -18.38 11.14
N LEU A 81 -1.59 -18.48 10.50
CA LEU A 81 -1.99 -19.65 9.73
C LEU A 81 -1.12 -19.83 8.48
N ALA A 82 -0.80 -18.74 7.77
CA ALA A 82 -0.02 -18.78 6.55
C ALA A 82 1.46 -19.18 6.77
N ASP A 83 1.97 -19.11 8.01
CA ASP A 83 3.31 -19.60 8.35
C ASP A 83 3.40 -21.12 8.32
N TYR A 84 2.27 -21.84 8.38
CA TYR A 84 2.32 -23.30 8.24
C TYR A 84 2.60 -23.71 6.79
N ARG A 85 3.31 -24.83 6.67
CA ARG A 85 3.73 -25.40 5.40
C ARG A 85 2.56 -25.54 4.42
N GLY A 86 2.68 -24.89 3.25
CA GLY A 86 1.71 -24.96 2.17
C GLY A 86 0.45 -24.12 2.34
N TYR A 87 0.34 -23.28 3.38
CA TYR A 87 -0.86 -22.45 3.61
C TYR A 87 -0.79 -21.08 2.93
N ARG A 88 0.39 -20.44 2.86
CA ARG A 88 0.52 -19.06 2.34
C ARG A 88 0.01 -18.91 0.92
N ASN A 89 0.45 -19.75 -0.01
CA ASN A 89 0.11 -19.60 -1.43
C ASN A 89 -1.40 -19.79 -1.71
N PRO A 90 -2.09 -20.81 -1.16
CA PRO A 90 -3.55 -20.91 -1.26
C PRO A 90 -4.28 -19.70 -0.65
N MET A 91 -3.85 -19.20 0.51
CA MET A 91 -4.46 -18.03 1.15
C MET A 91 -4.27 -16.76 0.32
N PHE A 92 -3.07 -16.55 -0.24
CA PHE A 92 -2.81 -15.49 -1.21
C PHE A 92 -3.73 -15.58 -2.43
N THR A 93 -3.84 -16.78 -3.01
CA THR A 93 -4.67 -17.03 -4.19
C THR A 93 -6.16 -16.75 -3.91
N ILE A 94 -6.70 -17.28 -2.81
CA ILE A 94 -8.10 -17.05 -2.42
C ILE A 94 -8.35 -15.55 -2.22
N SER A 95 -7.48 -14.86 -1.48
CA SER A 95 -7.63 -13.42 -1.22
C SER A 95 -7.59 -12.60 -2.51
N THR A 96 -6.65 -12.92 -3.42
CA THR A 96 -6.55 -12.27 -4.73
C THR A 96 -7.77 -12.52 -5.58
N MET A 97 -8.26 -13.77 -5.66
CA MET A 97 -9.46 -14.12 -6.42
C MET A 97 -10.71 -13.44 -5.87
N VAL A 98 -10.87 -13.39 -4.55
CA VAL A 98 -11.95 -12.64 -3.91
C VAL A 98 -11.91 -11.17 -4.34
N GLY A 99 -10.73 -10.53 -4.34
CA GLY A 99 -10.57 -9.16 -4.80
C GLY A 99 -10.95 -8.99 -6.28
N VAL A 100 -10.35 -9.81 -7.16
CA VAL A 100 -10.57 -9.75 -8.63
C VAL A 100 -12.03 -10.01 -9.00
N PHE A 101 -12.63 -11.07 -8.47
CA PHE A 101 -14.03 -11.40 -8.79
C PHE A 101 -15.02 -10.38 -8.23
N SER A 102 -14.73 -9.78 -7.07
CA SER A 102 -15.56 -8.68 -6.54
C SER A 102 -15.50 -7.46 -7.45
N VAL A 103 -14.32 -7.10 -7.98
CA VAL A 103 -14.19 -6.00 -8.98
C VAL A 103 -14.96 -6.33 -10.25
N LEU A 104 -14.86 -7.56 -10.78
CA LEU A 104 -15.68 -7.99 -11.92
C LEU A 104 -17.17 -7.97 -11.60
N GLY A 105 -17.55 -8.38 -10.37
CA GLY A 105 -18.94 -8.35 -9.92
C GLY A 105 -19.56 -6.95 -9.92
N MET A 106 -18.75 -5.90 -9.67
CA MET A 106 -19.24 -4.51 -9.74
C MET A 106 -19.77 -4.13 -11.13
N MET A 107 -19.33 -4.81 -12.19
CA MET A 107 -19.83 -4.58 -13.56
C MET A 107 -21.32 -4.93 -13.72
N PHE A 108 -21.88 -5.72 -12.83
CA PHE A 108 -23.28 -6.15 -12.86
C PHE A 108 -24.20 -5.31 -11.97
N ALA A 109 -23.66 -4.26 -11.32
CA ALA A 109 -24.45 -3.36 -10.50
C ALA A 109 -25.38 -2.50 -11.36
N GLY A 110 -26.67 -2.53 -11.07
CA GLY A 110 -27.67 -1.64 -11.68
C GLY A 110 -27.44 -0.18 -11.31
N SER A 111 -28.10 0.72 -12.04
CA SER A 111 -27.93 2.18 -11.92
C SER A 111 -28.33 2.76 -10.54
N ASP A 112 -29.07 2.01 -9.73
CA ASP A 112 -29.58 2.37 -8.40
C ASP A 112 -29.18 1.38 -7.30
N GLN A 113 -28.44 0.31 -7.66
CA GLN A 113 -28.04 -0.77 -6.74
C GLN A 113 -26.78 -0.41 -5.93
N TRP A 114 -26.81 0.74 -5.28
CA TRP A 114 -25.65 1.25 -4.53
C TRP A 114 -25.20 0.33 -3.40
N MET A 115 -26.13 -0.37 -2.73
CA MET A 115 -25.78 -1.28 -1.63
C MET A 115 -25.02 -2.50 -2.13
N PHE A 116 -25.46 -3.11 -3.24
CA PHE A 116 -24.74 -4.22 -3.88
C PHE A 116 -23.34 -3.80 -4.30
N LEU A 117 -23.22 -2.64 -4.92
CA LEU A 117 -21.95 -2.05 -5.34
C LEU A 117 -21.00 -1.82 -4.13
N LEU A 118 -21.54 -1.28 -3.02
CA LEU A 118 -20.79 -1.01 -1.80
C LEU A 118 -20.30 -2.29 -1.11
N ILE A 119 -21.14 -3.33 -1.08
CA ILE A 119 -20.77 -4.65 -0.54
C ILE A 119 -19.62 -5.25 -1.34
N LEU A 120 -19.69 -5.26 -2.67
CA LEU A 120 -18.64 -5.77 -3.53
C LEU A 120 -17.35 -4.99 -3.38
N TYR A 121 -17.44 -3.65 -3.26
CA TYR A 121 -16.29 -2.82 -2.97
C TYR A 121 -15.62 -3.21 -1.64
N THR A 122 -16.41 -3.36 -0.59
CA THR A 122 -15.91 -3.75 0.74
C THR A 122 -15.20 -5.11 0.69
N ILE A 123 -15.81 -6.10 0.02
CA ILE A 123 -15.22 -7.43 -0.16
C ILE A 123 -13.93 -7.36 -0.98
N SER A 124 -13.91 -6.56 -2.06
CA SER A 124 -12.71 -6.38 -2.88
C SER A 124 -11.57 -5.72 -2.10
N ALA A 125 -11.87 -4.74 -1.25
CA ALA A 125 -10.89 -4.06 -0.40
C ALA A 125 -10.31 -5.00 0.67
N ILE A 126 -11.14 -5.89 1.24
CA ILE A 126 -10.69 -6.95 2.15
C ILE A 126 -9.78 -7.93 1.40
N GLY A 127 -10.19 -8.42 0.23
CA GLY A 127 -9.38 -9.34 -0.60
C GLY A 127 -8.03 -8.75 -0.99
N PHE A 128 -8.02 -7.50 -1.46
CA PHE A 128 -6.80 -6.76 -1.79
C PHE A 128 -5.87 -6.62 -0.57
N SER A 129 -6.41 -6.20 0.56
CA SER A 129 -5.61 -5.99 1.76
C SER A 129 -5.08 -7.30 2.34
N ALA A 130 -5.87 -8.38 2.34
CA ALA A 130 -5.45 -9.69 2.79
C ALA A 130 -4.37 -10.29 1.87
N SER A 131 -4.51 -10.17 0.54
CA SER A 131 -3.50 -10.64 -0.40
C SER A 131 -2.14 -9.99 -0.17
N ASN A 132 -2.11 -8.70 0.18
CA ASN A 132 -0.88 -7.98 0.46
C ASN A 132 -0.13 -8.49 1.70
N ILE A 133 -0.81 -9.04 2.72
CA ILE A 133 -0.15 -9.65 3.89
C ILE A 133 0.75 -10.80 3.43
N PHE A 134 0.22 -11.69 2.61
CA PHE A 134 0.94 -12.87 2.12
C PHE A 134 1.98 -12.51 1.04
N TYR A 135 1.68 -11.50 0.24
CA TYR A 135 2.61 -10.96 -0.74
C TYR A 135 3.83 -10.32 -0.06
N ASP A 136 3.64 -9.39 0.87
CA ASP A 136 4.73 -8.70 1.56
C ASP A 136 5.62 -9.68 2.33
N SER A 137 5.03 -10.64 3.04
CA SER A 137 5.78 -11.64 3.81
C SER A 137 6.62 -12.56 2.93
N SER A 138 6.19 -12.81 1.70
CA SER A 138 6.89 -13.68 0.76
C SER A 138 8.25 -13.14 0.29
N ILE A 139 8.57 -11.88 0.55
CA ILE A 139 9.88 -11.30 0.27
C ILE A 139 11.00 -12.09 0.96
N MET A 140 10.72 -12.68 2.13
CA MET A 140 11.67 -13.49 2.89
C MET A 140 12.10 -14.78 2.16
N ASP A 141 11.24 -15.30 1.29
CA ASP A 141 11.49 -16.52 0.52
C ASP A 141 12.01 -16.25 -0.90
N VAL A 142 11.79 -15.05 -1.39
CA VAL A 142 12.05 -14.68 -2.79
C VAL A 142 13.48 -14.18 -2.97
N THR A 143 14.03 -13.51 -1.95
CA THR A 143 15.34 -12.87 -2.05
C THR A 143 16.17 -13.06 -0.79
N THR A 144 17.46 -12.72 -0.89
CA THR A 144 18.39 -12.76 0.23
C THR A 144 18.39 -11.44 1.01
N TYR A 145 18.84 -11.49 2.25
CA TYR A 145 18.86 -10.35 3.16
C TYR A 145 19.57 -9.10 2.56
N ASP A 146 20.71 -9.30 1.91
CA ASP A 146 21.52 -8.25 1.27
C ASP A 146 20.86 -7.61 0.04
N ARG A 147 19.87 -8.29 -0.57
CA ARG A 147 19.14 -7.83 -1.75
C ARG A 147 17.75 -7.31 -1.42
N MET A 148 17.26 -7.51 -0.21
CA MET A 148 15.87 -7.25 0.18
C MET A 148 15.45 -5.80 -0.05
N ASP A 149 16.31 -4.82 0.30
CA ASP A 149 16.04 -3.39 0.05
C ASP A 149 15.84 -3.10 -1.43
N ARG A 150 16.72 -3.66 -2.28
CA ARG A 150 16.65 -3.49 -3.72
C ARG A 150 15.40 -4.11 -4.33
N ILE A 151 15.04 -5.30 -3.88
CA ILE A 151 13.86 -6.02 -4.40
C ILE A 151 12.58 -5.35 -3.93
N SER A 152 12.50 -4.94 -2.66
CA SER A 152 11.37 -4.17 -2.14
C SER A 152 11.20 -2.84 -2.87
N ALA A 153 12.28 -2.11 -3.11
CA ALA A 153 12.28 -0.85 -3.85
C ALA A 153 11.85 -1.04 -5.31
N ALA A 154 12.28 -2.13 -5.95
CA ALA A 154 11.84 -2.49 -7.30
C ALA A 154 10.34 -2.81 -7.32
N GLY A 155 9.80 -3.58 -6.36
CA GLY A 155 8.38 -3.86 -6.25
C GLY A 155 7.56 -2.58 -6.26
N TYR A 156 7.79 -1.68 -5.31
CA TYR A 156 7.09 -0.39 -5.27
C TYR A 156 7.29 0.45 -6.53
N GLY A 157 8.53 0.56 -7.03
CA GLY A 157 8.80 1.32 -8.26
C GLY A 157 8.01 0.79 -9.45
N TYR A 158 8.11 -0.51 -9.72
CA TYR A 158 7.34 -1.13 -10.81
C TYR A 158 5.83 -1.10 -10.56
N GLY A 159 5.36 -1.13 -9.31
CA GLY A 159 3.97 -0.94 -8.95
C GLY A 159 3.45 0.45 -9.36
N TYR A 160 4.20 1.50 -9.07
CA TYR A 160 3.80 2.86 -9.47
C TYR A 160 3.64 2.98 -10.98
N ILE A 161 4.65 2.63 -11.75
CA ILE A 161 4.56 2.76 -13.21
C ILE A 161 3.58 1.74 -13.81
N GLY A 162 3.43 0.57 -13.19
CA GLY A 162 2.50 -0.48 -13.61
C GLY A 162 1.03 -0.07 -13.53
N SER A 163 0.67 0.78 -12.58
CA SER A 163 -0.68 1.33 -12.46
C SER A 163 -0.98 2.43 -13.48
N VAL A 164 0.04 3.13 -13.99
CA VAL A 164 -0.13 4.21 -14.98
C VAL A 164 -0.65 3.67 -16.31
N PHE A 165 -0.13 2.53 -16.79
CA PHE A 165 -0.53 1.99 -18.09
C PHE A 165 -2.04 1.70 -18.20
N PRO A 166 -2.65 0.90 -17.30
CA PRO A 166 -4.09 0.64 -17.35
C PRO A 166 -4.92 1.91 -17.09
N PHE A 167 -4.41 2.85 -16.28
CA PHE A 167 -5.09 4.10 -16.04
C PHE A 167 -5.10 5.01 -17.28
N VAL A 168 -3.99 5.14 -18.00
CA VAL A 168 -3.93 5.86 -19.27
C VAL A 168 -4.82 5.19 -20.32
N LEU A 169 -4.84 3.86 -20.38
CA LEU A 169 -5.77 3.14 -21.27
C LEU A 169 -7.23 3.47 -20.94
N PHE A 170 -7.59 3.49 -19.66
CA PHE A 170 -8.93 3.89 -19.21
C PHE A 170 -9.26 5.34 -19.62
N MET A 171 -8.33 6.28 -19.43
CA MET A 171 -8.50 7.67 -19.84
C MET A 171 -8.69 7.80 -21.36
N MET A 172 -7.95 7.04 -22.16
CA MET A 172 -8.13 7.01 -23.61
C MET A 172 -9.51 6.48 -24.00
N ILE A 173 -9.99 5.42 -23.35
CA ILE A 173 -11.36 4.93 -23.58
C ILE A 173 -12.38 6.00 -23.21
N MET A 174 -12.22 6.65 -22.07
CA MET A 174 -13.12 7.73 -21.63
C MET A 174 -13.19 8.88 -22.64
N GLN A 175 -12.05 9.26 -23.24
CA GLN A 175 -11.97 10.41 -24.14
C GLN A 175 -12.38 10.10 -25.58
N PHE A 176 -12.05 8.91 -26.10
CA PHE A 176 -12.10 8.64 -27.54
C PHE A 176 -13.08 7.55 -27.97
N SER A 177 -13.64 6.75 -27.02
CA SER A 177 -14.45 5.59 -27.41
C SER A 177 -15.87 5.93 -27.86
N GLY A 178 -16.41 7.11 -27.47
CA GLY A 178 -17.82 7.43 -27.69
C GLY A 178 -18.83 6.59 -26.91
N LEU A 179 -18.35 5.75 -25.97
CA LEU A 179 -19.20 4.92 -25.10
C LEU A 179 -19.95 5.80 -24.09
N ASN A 180 -21.10 5.29 -23.62
CA ASN A 180 -21.80 5.93 -22.52
C ASN A 180 -21.03 5.77 -21.19
N SER A 181 -21.34 6.65 -20.23
CA SER A 181 -20.64 6.71 -18.95
C SER A 181 -20.61 5.36 -18.20
N ASN A 182 -21.70 4.58 -18.23
CA ASN A 182 -21.74 3.26 -17.59
C ASN A 182 -20.78 2.28 -18.26
N ALA A 183 -20.77 2.21 -19.60
CA ALA A 183 -19.86 1.33 -20.33
C ALA A 183 -18.37 1.68 -20.08
N ILE A 184 -18.05 2.96 -19.95
CA ILE A 184 -16.70 3.43 -19.61
C ILE A 184 -16.29 2.93 -18.23
N VAL A 185 -17.16 3.06 -17.22
CA VAL A 185 -16.88 2.58 -15.86
C VAL A 185 -16.73 1.03 -15.84
N MET A 186 -17.60 0.30 -16.56
CA MET A 186 -17.48 -1.16 -16.70
C MET A 186 -16.14 -1.56 -17.34
N ALA A 187 -15.69 -0.84 -18.37
CA ALA A 187 -14.36 -1.04 -18.96
C ALA A 187 -13.25 -0.80 -17.94
N GLY A 188 -13.37 0.21 -17.07
CA GLY A 188 -12.43 0.45 -15.98
C GLY A 188 -12.35 -0.70 -14.97
N PHE A 189 -13.48 -1.26 -14.56
CA PHE A 189 -13.52 -2.45 -13.69
C PHE A 189 -12.91 -3.67 -14.37
N PHE A 190 -13.24 -3.91 -15.63
CA PHE A 190 -12.67 -5.01 -16.39
C PHE A 190 -11.15 -4.88 -16.56
N ILE A 191 -10.65 -3.70 -16.96
CA ILE A 191 -9.22 -3.43 -17.11
C ILE A 191 -8.50 -3.70 -15.78
N THR A 192 -9.04 -3.21 -14.67
CA THR A 192 -8.44 -3.40 -13.33
C THR A 192 -8.35 -4.89 -12.98
N ALA A 193 -9.45 -5.62 -13.11
CA ALA A 193 -9.51 -7.03 -12.76
C ALA A 193 -8.61 -7.88 -13.66
N ALA A 194 -8.66 -7.64 -14.98
CA ALA A 194 -7.85 -8.35 -15.96
C ALA A 194 -6.34 -8.10 -15.76
N TRP A 195 -5.96 -6.82 -15.53
CA TRP A 195 -4.58 -6.45 -15.25
C TRP A 195 -4.05 -7.13 -13.99
N TRP A 196 -4.80 -7.03 -12.90
CA TRP A 196 -4.43 -7.66 -11.64
C TRP A 196 -4.28 -9.17 -11.79
N PHE A 197 -5.26 -9.84 -12.41
CA PHE A 197 -5.22 -11.28 -12.63
C PHE A 197 -4.03 -11.71 -13.50
N ILE A 198 -3.88 -11.12 -14.68
CA ILE A 198 -2.87 -11.53 -15.68
C ILE A 198 -1.46 -11.39 -15.12
N PHE A 199 -1.15 -10.25 -14.49
CA PHE A 199 0.19 -10.00 -13.98
C PHE A 199 0.47 -10.67 -12.62
N THR A 200 -0.54 -11.26 -11.96
CA THR A 200 -0.35 -12.14 -10.80
C THR A 200 0.08 -13.56 -11.22
N VAL A 201 -0.21 -14.00 -12.45
CA VAL A 201 0.12 -15.36 -12.92
C VAL A 201 1.61 -15.72 -12.69
N PRO A 202 2.59 -14.88 -13.01
CA PRO A 202 4.00 -15.19 -12.73
C PRO A 202 4.29 -15.46 -11.26
N TYR A 203 3.62 -14.77 -10.33
CA TYR A 203 3.76 -15.03 -8.90
C TYR A 203 3.29 -16.45 -8.54
N TRP A 204 2.12 -16.86 -9.00
CA TRP A 204 1.62 -18.22 -8.76
C TRP A 204 2.53 -19.32 -9.30
N LEU A 205 3.20 -19.05 -10.43
CA LEU A 205 4.05 -20.04 -11.10
C LEU A 205 5.44 -20.16 -10.47
N HIS A 206 5.96 -19.11 -9.83
CA HIS A 206 7.38 -19.08 -9.46
C HIS A 206 7.65 -18.76 -7.98
N VAL A 207 6.70 -18.16 -7.25
CA VAL A 207 6.91 -17.83 -5.83
C VAL A 207 6.38 -18.96 -4.96
N THR A 208 7.31 -19.65 -4.31
CA THR A 208 7.01 -20.78 -3.42
C THR A 208 7.31 -20.42 -1.97
N GLN A 209 6.62 -21.06 -1.03
CA GLN A 209 6.89 -20.93 0.39
C GLN A 209 8.09 -21.80 0.74
N LYS A 210 9.23 -21.19 1.13
CA LYS A 210 10.46 -21.86 1.52
C LYS A 210 10.62 -21.91 3.04
N SER A 211 10.23 -20.82 3.71
CA SER A 211 10.28 -20.68 5.16
C SER A 211 8.90 -20.96 5.75
N PHE A 212 8.78 -21.92 6.65
CA PHE A 212 7.51 -22.34 7.23
C PHE A 212 7.70 -23.02 8.58
N ILE A 213 6.61 -23.17 9.29
CA ILE A 213 6.47 -23.99 10.49
C ILE A 213 5.68 -25.25 10.09
N GLU A 214 6.07 -26.41 10.62
CA GLU A 214 5.33 -27.65 10.35
C GLU A 214 3.90 -27.54 10.90
N LYS A 215 2.95 -28.12 10.16
CA LYS A 215 1.53 -28.02 10.48
C LYS A 215 1.20 -28.83 11.74
N PRO A 216 0.65 -28.22 12.81
CA PRO A 216 0.19 -28.93 13.98
C PRO A 216 -1.16 -29.61 13.77
N GLU A 217 -1.58 -30.48 14.70
CA GLU A 217 -2.88 -31.15 14.63
C GLU A 217 -4.07 -30.16 14.63
N LYS A 218 -3.96 -29.05 15.39
CA LYS A 218 -5.00 -28.03 15.53
C LYS A 218 -4.52 -26.65 15.11
N PRO A 219 -4.32 -26.40 13.80
CA PRO A 219 -3.63 -25.21 13.31
C PRO A 219 -4.31 -23.88 13.73
N ILE A 220 -5.62 -23.80 13.75
CA ILE A 220 -6.35 -22.58 14.15
C ILE A 220 -6.08 -22.27 15.64
N LYS A 221 -6.28 -23.25 16.53
CA LYS A 221 -6.08 -23.06 17.96
C LYS A 221 -4.63 -22.68 18.27
N GLU A 222 -3.70 -23.36 17.66
CA GLU A 222 -2.27 -23.11 17.83
C GLU A 222 -1.81 -21.77 17.30
N SER A 223 -2.40 -21.29 16.20
CA SER A 223 -2.17 -19.92 15.70
C SER A 223 -2.59 -18.88 16.73
N PHE A 224 -3.78 -19.02 17.31
CA PHE A 224 -4.24 -18.10 18.37
C PHE A 224 -3.33 -18.14 19.60
N MET A 225 -2.93 -19.33 20.05
CA MET A 225 -2.02 -19.47 21.20
C MET A 225 -0.65 -18.88 20.90
N ARG A 226 -0.14 -19.04 19.68
CA ARG A 226 1.14 -18.47 19.24
C ARG A 226 1.09 -16.94 19.20
N LEU A 227 0.04 -16.37 18.61
CA LEU A 227 -0.19 -14.92 18.59
C LEU A 227 -0.26 -14.35 20.01
N TRP A 228 -1.02 -14.99 20.89
CA TRP A 228 -1.10 -14.59 22.29
C TRP A 228 0.27 -14.66 22.99
N GLY A 229 1.03 -15.73 22.73
CA GLY A 229 2.41 -15.86 23.21
C GLY A 229 3.33 -14.76 22.69
N THR A 230 3.20 -14.34 21.41
CA THR A 230 3.98 -13.24 20.82
C THR A 230 3.66 -11.92 21.50
N ILE A 231 2.38 -11.65 21.78
CA ILE A 231 1.95 -10.45 22.50
C ILE A 231 2.47 -10.44 23.94
N GLN A 232 2.37 -11.57 24.64
CA GLN A 232 2.87 -11.69 26.02
C GLN A 232 4.41 -11.53 26.11
N ARG A 233 5.14 -12.00 25.09
CA ARG A 233 6.60 -11.92 25.00
C ARG A 233 7.08 -10.77 24.11
N ILE A 234 6.36 -9.66 24.10
CA ILE A 234 6.71 -8.49 23.30
C ILE A 234 8.12 -7.97 23.61
N GLY A 235 8.60 -8.19 24.84
CA GLY A 235 9.94 -7.85 25.26
C GLY A 235 11.06 -8.62 24.55
N GLU A 236 10.79 -9.86 24.10
CA GLU A 236 11.73 -10.68 23.33
C GLU A 236 11.89 -10.13 21.90
N HIS A 237 10.83 -9.52 21.37
CA HIS A 237 10.78 -8.89 20.05
C HIS A 237 10.86 -7.34 20.11
N LYS A 238 11.55 -6.81 21.11
CA LYS A 238 11.59 -5.35 21.41
C LYS A 238 11.93 -4.50 20.19
N GLN A 239 12.89 -4.91 19.35
CA GLN A 239 13.29 -4.14 18.18
C GLN A 239 12.21 -4.12 17.09
N VAL A 240 11.50 -5.25 16.91
CA VAL A 240 10.37 -5.38 15.96
C VAL A 240 9.24 -4.45 16.37
N PHE A 241 8.82 -4.49 17.63
CA PHE A 241 7.71 -3.65 18.11
C PHE A 241 8.09 -2.16 18.20
N LEU A 242 9.33 -1.85 18.53
CA LEU A 242 9.84 -0.47 18.49
C LEU A 242 9.81 0.07 17.05
N PHE A 243 10.21 -0.76 16.08
CA PHE A 243 10.09 -0.40 14.66
C PHE A 243 8.63 -0.21 14.23
N LEU A 244 7.74 -1.12 14.62
CA LEU A 244 6.31 -1.00 14.31
C LEU A 244 5.70 0.28 14.88
N LEU A 245 6.10 0.68 16.07
CA LEU A 245 5.66 1.93 16.67
C LEU A 245 6.24 3.16 15.93
N ALA A 246 7.51 3.13 15.55
CA ALA A 246 8.10 4.18 14.71
C ALA A 246 7.39 4.26 13.35
N TYR A 247 7.17 3.11 12.71
CA TYR A 247 6.47 2.96 11.45
C TYR A 247 5.05 3.53 11.52
N PHE A 248 4.31 3.22 12.57
CA PHE A 248 2.97 3.72 12.80
C PHE A 248 2.91 5.25 12.70
N PHE A 249 3.83 5.97 13.35
CA PHE A 249 3.82 7.44 13.34
C PHE A 249 4.23 8.01 11.98
N TYR A 250 5.37 7.61 11.42
CA TYR A 250 5.81 8.27 10.20
C TYR A 250 5.01 7.83 8.97
N ILE A 251 4.49 6.59 8.91
CA ILE A 251 3.66 6.15 7.78
C ILE A 251 2.26 6.76 7.83
N ASP A 252 1.77 7.14 9.03
CA ASP A 252 0.55 7.92 9.19
C ASP A 252 0.69 9.30 8.53
N GLY A 253 1.78 10.00 8.79
CA GLY A 253 2.07 11.26 8.13
C GLY A 253 2.14 11.11 6.60
N VAL A 254 2.88 10.10 6.11
CA VAL A 254 2.98 9.78 4.67
C VAL A 254 1.59 9.50 4.06
N GLY A 255 0.84 8.59 4.65
CA GLY A 255 -0.48 8.19 4.16
C GLY A 255 -1.49 9.33 4.19
N THR A 256 -1.43 10.19 5.20
CA THR A 256 -2.29 11.37 5.33
C THR A 256 -1.98 12.39 4.24
N ILE A 257 -0.72 12.73 3.99
CA ILE A 257 -0.32 13.64 2.93
C ILE A 257 -0.80 13.13 1.56
N ILE A 258 -0.57 11.84 1.26
CA ILE A 258 -0.99 11.25 -0.02
C ILE A 258 -2.52 11.29 -0.19
N LYS A 259 -3.28 10.95 0.85
CA LYS A 259 -4.75 10.92 0.80
C LYS A 259 -5.36 12.31 0.72
N MET A 260 -4.79 13.28 1.42
CA MET A 260 -5.35 14.63 1.51
C MET A 260 -4.86 15.56 0.40
N ALA A 261 -3.85 15.16 -0.38
CA ALA A 261 -3.28 15.99 -1.43
C ALA A 261 -4.33 16.50 -2.43
N THR A 262 -5.25 15.64 -2.89
CA THR A 262 -6.32 16.03 -3.83
C THR A 262 -7.34 16.97 -3.20
N ALA A 263 -7.69 16.77 -1.92
CA ALA A 263 -8.60 17.65 -1.20
C ALA A 263 -7.98 19.04 -1.03
N ILE A 264 -6.72 19.12 -0.61
CA ILE A 264 -5.97 20.37 -0.46
C ILE A 264 -5.82 21.09 -1.80
N GLY A 265 -5.51 20.37 -2.89
CA GLY A 265 -5.45 20.94 -4.22
C GLY A 265 -6.80 21.50 -4.68
N SER A 266 -7.91 20.81 -4.35
CA SER A 266 -9.27 21.31 -4.62
C SER A 266 -9.59 22.56 -3.79
N ASP A 267 -9.20 22.62 -2.50
CA ASP A 267 -9.36 23.81 -1.64
C ASP A 267 -8.59 25.02 -2.21
N MET A 268 -7.47 24.78 -2.90
CA MET A 268 -6.70 25.81 -3.62
C MET A 268 -7.34 26.22 -4.97
N GLY A 269 -8.47 25.62 -5.36
CA GLY A 269 -9.16 25.93 -6.62
C GLY A 269 -8.62 25.20 -7.85
N LEU A 270 -7.81 24.14 -7.67
CA LEU A 270 -7.35 23.33 -8.79
C LEU A 270 -8.50 22.47 -9.35
N ASP A 271 -8.65 22.45 -10.66
CA ASP A 271 -9.66 21.63 -11.33
C ASP A 271 -9.30 20.13 -11.29
N SER A 272 -10.32 19.28 -11.42
CA SER A 272 -10.16 17.83 -11.33
C SER A 272 -9.18 17.25 -12.36
N ASN A 273 -9.12 17.83 -13.57
CA ASN A 273 -8.20 17.35 -14.61
C ASN A 273 -6.74 17.64 -14.23
N SER A 274 -6.46 18.82 -13.69
CA SER A 274 -5.13 19.19 -13.17
C SER A 274 -4.70 18.25 -12.05
N LEU A 275 -5.59 17.92 -11.11
CA LEU A 275 -5.31 16.99 -10.01
C LEU A 275 -5.01 15.56 -10.51
N ILE A 276 -5.75 15.08 -11.52
CA ILE A 276 -5.49 13.77 -12.15
C ILE A 276 -4.11 13.76 -12.81
N VAL A 277 -3.76 14.81 -13.57
CA VAL A 277 -2.43 14.92 -14.20
C VAL A 277 -1.33 14.93 -13.16
N ILE A 278 -1.50 15.66 -12.07
CA ILE A 278 -0.53 15.70 -10.97
C ILE A 278 -0.38 14.32 -10.31
N LEU A 279 -1.47 13.59 -10.08
CA LEU A 279 -1.40 12.22 -9.58
C LEU A 279 -0.59 11.29 -10.49
N LEU A 280 -0.75 11.41 -11.82
CA LEU A 280 0.06 10.65 -12.77
C LEU A 280 1.54 11.05 -12.74
N ILE A 281 1.84 12.34 -12.64
CA ILE A 281 3.21 12.83 -12.50
C ILE A 281 3.86 12.24 -11.23
N VAL A 282 3.15 12.24 -10.10
CA VAL A 282 3.64 11.63 -8.85
C VAL A 282 4.01 10.15 -9.06
N GLN A 283 3.15 9.38 -9.74
CA GLN A 283 3.42 7.96 -10.00
C GLN A 283 4.64 7.76 -10.91
N ILE A 284 4.76 8.57 -11.96
CA ILE A 284 5.91 8.52 -12.89
C ILE A 284 7.21 8.89 -12.18
N VAL A 285 7.20 9.91 -11.32
CA VAL A 285 8.36 10.32 -10.53
C VAL A 285 8.70 9.26 -9.47
N ALA A 286 7.71 8.68 -8.83
CA ALA A 286 7.92 7.68 -7.78
C ALA A 286 8.66 6.43 -8.30
N PHE A 287 8.50 6.07 -9.56
CA PHE A 287 9.17 4.92 -10.16
C PHE A 287 10.71 5.00 -10.09
N PRO A 288 11.39 5.96 -10.73
CA PRO A 288 12.85 6.03 -10.70
C PRO A 288 13.40 6.32 -9.31
N PHE A 289 12.70 7.14 -8.51
CA PHE A 289 13.14 7.44 -7.15
C PHE A 289 13.03 6.24 -6.22
N SER A 290 11.99 5.42 -6.33
CA SER A 290 11.92 4.16 -5.58
C SER A 290 13.15 3.28 -5.85
N LEU A 291 13.52 3.10 -7.11
CA LEU A 291 14.74 2.36 -7.49
C LEU A 291 16.00 3.00 -6.94
N LEU A 292 16.06 4.34 -6.95
CA LEU A 292 17.20 5.10 -6.40
C LEU A 292 17.34 4.86 -4.89
N TYR A 293 16.25 4.83 -4.13
CA TYR A 293 16.27 4.49 -2.69
C TYR A 293 16.83 3.08 -2.44
N GLY A 294 16.46 2.10 -3.26
CA GLY A 294 17.06 0.76 -3.19
C GLY A 294 18.56 0.73 -3.49
N TYR A 295 19.05 1.63 -4.37
CA TYR A 295 20.47 1.80 -4.62
C TYR A 295 21.19 2.52 -3.46
N LEU A 296 20.61 3.60 -2.95
CA LEU A 296 21.15 4.39 -1.83
C LEU A 296 21.21 3.56 -0.54
N SER A 297 20.21 2.70 -0.28
CA SER A 297 20.22 1.84 0.89
C SER A 297 21.39 0.86 0.90
N LYS A 298 21.75 0.34 -0.26
CA LYS A 298 22.96 -0.51 -0.38
C LYS A 298 24.25 0.25 -0.06
N ARG A 299 24.33 1.55 -0.36
CA ARG A 299 25.54 2.38 -0.17
C ARG A 299 25.64 2.96 1.25
N PHE A 300 24.54 3.43 1.79
CA PHE A 300 24.49 4.19 3.04
C PHE A 300 23.82 3.43 4.19
N GLY A 301 23.21 2.30 3.90
CA GLY A 301 22.37 1.50 4.82
C GLY A 301 20.90 1.90 4.77
N ASN A 302 20.03 0.91 5.00
CA ASN A 302 18.57 1.07 4.94
C ASN A 302 18.07 2.20 5.86
N LYS A 303 18.41 2.13 7.13
CA LYS A 303 17.93 3.07 8.16
C LYS A 303 18.30 4.54 7.83
N LYS A 304 19.54 4.81 7.38
CA LYS A 304 19.97 6.16 7.01
C LYS A 304 19.21 6.67 5.79
N THR A 305 18.99 5.82 4.81
CA THR A 305 18.24 6.16 3.60
C THR A 305 16.77 6.37 3.90
N LEU A 306 16.20 5.63 4.86
CA LEU A 306 14.84 5.84 5.34
C LEU A 306 14.68 7.21 6.03
N PHE A 307 15.67 7.64 6.83
CA PHE A 307 15.69 8.99 7.40
C PHE A 307 15.73 10.09 6.33
N LEU A 308 16.41 9.88 5.19
CA LEU A 308 16.37 10.82 4.07
C LEU A 308 14.93 10.99 3.56
N GLY A 309 14.20 9.90 3.38
CA GLY A 309 12.80 9.93 2.94
C GLY A 309 11.88 10.62 3.95
N ILE A 310 12.01 10.31 5.24
CA ILE A 310 11.24 10.98 6.31
C ILE A 310 11.60 12.48 6.37
N GLY A 311 12.87 12.83 6.23
CA GLY A 311 13.33 14.23 6.15
C GLY A 311 12.71 14.97 4.95
N THR A 312 12.54 14.31 3.80
CA THR A 312 11.83 14.89 2.65
C THR A 312 10.37 15.17 3.00
N TYR A 313 9.68 14.28 3.72
CA TYR A 313 8.31 14.55 4.19
C TYR A 313 8.22 15.68 5.21
N ILE A 314 9.20 15.82 6.11
CA ILE A 314 9.29 16.98 7.00
C ILE A 314 9.43 18.27 6.18
N LEU A 315 10.28 18.28 5.16
CA LEU A 315 10.43 19.41 4.23
C LEU A 315 9.11 19.72 3.51
N ILE A 316 8.37 18.71 3.05
CA ILE A 316 7.05 18.86 2.43
C ILE A 316 6.08 19.56 3.39
N CYS A 317 6.03 19.17 4.67
CA CYS A 317 5.19 19.80 5.68
C CYS A 317 5.55 21.28 5.88
N VAL A 318 6.84 21.61 5.89
CA VAL A 318 7.30 23.00 6.02
C VAL A 318 6.95 23.81 4.77
N MET A 319 7.19 23.26 3.57
CA MET A 319 6.87 23.94 2.31
C MET A 319 5.37 24.16 2.11
N ALA A 320 4.51 23.32 2.69
CA ALA A 320 3.06 23.49 2.62
C ALA A 320 2.60 24.86 3.16
N LEU A 321 3.31 25.47 4.10
CA LEU A 321 2.97 26.80 4.64
C LEU A 321 3.06 27.94 3.60
N TRP A 322 3.81 27.77 2.53
CA TRP A 322 4.00 28.76 1.46
C TRP A 322 3.29 28.38 0.15
N LEU A 323 2.33 27.48 0.21
CA LEU A 323 1.61 26.99 -0.94
C LEU A 323 0.58 28.03 -1.42
N ASN A 324 0.81 28.67 -2.56
CA ASN A 324 -0.03 29.75 -3.04
C ASN A 324 -0.41 29.61 -4.53
N SER A 325 0.23 28.72 -5.27
CA SER A 325 0.03 28.57 -6.72
C SER A 325 -0.02 27.12 -7.18
N TYR A 326 -0.53 26.90 -8.41
CA TYR A 326 -0.44 25.61 -9.10
C TYR A 326 1.00 25.08 -9.15
N THR A 327 1.95 25.96 -9.44
CA THR A 327 3.37 25.60 -9.55
C THR A 327 3.92 25.10 -8.21
N ASP A 328 3.58 25.78 -7.11
CA ASP A 328 4.02 25.36 -5.76
C ASP A 328 3.44 23.99 -5.42
N PHE A 329 2.14 23.77 -5.73
CA PHE A 329 1.49 22.47 -5.53
C PHE A 329 2.14 21.36 -6.38
N LEU A 330 2.47 21.65 -7.64
CA LEU A 330 3.17 20.70 -8.51
C LEU A 330 4.56 20.35 -7.99
N ILE A 331 5.33 21.33 -7.51
CA ILE A 331 6.65 21.08 -6.90
C ILE A 331 6.51 20.18 -5.68
N LEU A 332 5.54 20.47 -4.82
CA LEU A 332 5.26 19.67 -3.61
C LEU A 332 4.84 18.24 -3.98
N ALA A 333 3.99 18.07 -4.98
CA ALA A 333 3.59 16.77 -5.50
C ALA A 333 4.79 15.97 -6.06
N ILE A 334 5.70 16.63 -6.78
CA ILE A 334 6.94 16.00 -7.26
C ILE A 334 7.80 15.55 -6.07
N LEU A 335 7.95 16.37 -5.03
CA LEU A 335 8.68 15.99 -3.82
C LEU A 335 8.05 14.76 -3.14
N ILE A 336 6.72 14.70 -3.04
CA ILE A 336 6.01 13.50 -2.57
C ILE A 336 6.42 12.28 -3.40
N GLY A 337 6.38 12.40 -4.74
CA GLY A 337 6.80 11.33 -5.66
C GLY A 337 8.25 10.87 -5.41
N THR A 338 9.16 11.79 -5.07
CA THR A 338 10.57 11.44 -4.80
C THR A 338 10.75 10.60 -3.54
N ALA A 339 9.87 10.70 -2.55
CA ALA A 339 10.04 10.09 -1.23
C ALA A 339 9.12 8.89 -0.96
N GLN A 340 7.87 8.90 -1.49
CA GLN A 340 6.84 7.93 -1.07
C GLN A 340 7.27 6.48 -1.31
N GLY A 341 7.79 6.16 -2.48
CA GLY A 341 8.22 4.81 -2.82
C GLY A 341 9.41 4.35 -2.00
N GLY A 342 10.34 5.27 -1.72
CA GLY A 342 11.50 5.03 -0.87
C GLY A 342 11.12 4.70 0.56
N VAL A 343 10.29 5.53 1.19
CA VAL A 343 9.84 5.33 2.58
C VAL A 343 9.08 4.01 2.73
N GLN A 344 8.13 3.74 1.84
CA GLN A 344 7.32 2.53 1.91
C GLN A 344 8.14 1.26 1.66
N SER A 345 8.98 1.26 0.63
CA SER A 345 9.77 0.09 0.26
C SER A 345 10.87 -0.25 1.28
N LEU A 346 11.57 0.77 1.78
CA LEU A 346 12.61 0.56 2.79
C LEU A 346 12.01 0.18 4.16
N SER A 347 10.81 0.67 4.50
CA SER A 347 10.10 0.21 5.70
C SER A 347 9.76 -1.27 5.62
N ARG A 348 9.23 -1.73 4.47
CA ARG A 348 8.92 -3.15 4.25
C ARG A 348 10.16 -4.03 4.34
N SER A 349 11.25 -3.65 3.70
CA SER A 349 12.49 -4.43 3.74
C SER A 349 13.16 -4.39 5.11
N LEU A 350 13.19 -3.22 5.77
CA LEU A 350 13.75 -3.10 7.13
C LEU A 350 12.97 -3.98 8.13
N PHE A 351 11.65 -4.00 8.00
CA PHE A 351 10.82 -4.88 8.81
C PHE A 351 11.13 -6.36 8.56
N GLY A 352 11.23 -6.78 7.28
CA GLY A 352 11.65 -8.13 6.93
C GLY A 352 13.01 -8.50 7.51
N GLN A 353 13.94 -7.55 7.58
CA GLN A 353 15.26 -7.75 8.18
C GLN A 353 15.25 -7.91 9.72
N LEU A 354 14.17 -7.55 10.40
CA LEU A 354 14.04 -7.62 11.86
C LEU A 354 13.32 -8.87 12.36
N ILE A 355 12.66 -9.62 11.47
CA ILE A 355 11.77 -10.71 11.84
C ILE A 355 12.34 -12.09 11.43
N PRO A 356 11.96 -13.18 12.15
CA PRO A 356 12.33 -14.54 11.75
C PRO A 356 11.59 -14.97 10.47
N ALA A 357 12.29 -15.59 9.53
CA ALA A 357 11.76 -15.95 8.21
C ALA A 357 10.61 -16.97 8.29
N ASN A 358 10.66 -17.93 9.21
CA ASN A 358 9.64 -18.97 9.40
C ASN A 358 8.34 -18.45 10.04
N ARG A 359 8.31 -17.21 10.54
CA ARG A 359 7.14 -16.53 11.11
C ARG A 359 6.81 -15.22 10.38
N ALA A 360 7.28 -15.08 9.16
CA ALA A 360 7.17 -13.85 8.40
C ALA A 360 5.71 -13.40 8.21
N ASN A 361 4.79 -14.32 7.90
CA ASN A 361 3.39 -13.96 7.67
C ASN A 361 2.71 -13.44 8.93
N GLU A 362 2.98 -14.03 10.11
CA GLU A 362 2.47 -13.56 11.40
C GLU A 362 2.92 -12.12 11.66
N PHE A 363 4.22 -11.84 11.54
CA PHE A 363 4.76 -10.51 11.78
C PHE A 363 4.31 -9.49 10.73
N PHE A 364 4.24 -9.84 9.44
CA PHE A 364 3.66 -8.98 8.42
C PHE A 364 2.16 -8.74 8.63
N GLY A 365 1.44 -9.65 9.30
CA GLY A 365 0.10 -9.40 9.80
C GLY A 365 0.06 -8.21 10.75
N PHE A 366 0.96 -8.14 11.74
CA PHE A 366 1.12 -6.97 12.61
C PHE A 366 1.53 -5.71 11.84
N TYR A 367 2.51 -5.82 10.94
CA TYR A 367 2.95 -4.70 10.10
C TYR A 367 1.79 -4.06 9.33
N ASN A 368 0.91 -4.89 8.75
CA ASN A 368 -0.28 -4.40 8.04
C ASN A 368 -1.29 -3.72 8.97
N ILE A 369 -1.48 -4.21 10.21
CA ILE A 369 -2.33 -3.53 11.20
C ILE A 369 -1.80 -2.12 11.45
N PHE A 370 -0.53 -2.01 11.83
CA PHE A 370 0.07 -0.72 12.13
C PHE A 370 0.01 0.23 10.93
N GLY A 371 0.26 -0.26 9.71
CA GLY A 371 0.12 0.51 8.48
C GLY A 371 -1.31 0.94 8.14
N LYS A 372 -2.32 0.15 8.50
CA LYS A 372 -3.74 0.48 8.24
C LYS A 372 -4.31 1.44 9.28
N PHE A 373 -4.02 1.22 10.55
CA PHE A 373 -4.48 2.11 11.63
C PHE A 373 -3.75 3.44 11.67
N SER A 374 -2.57 3.53 11.05
CA SER A 374 -1.79 4.76 11.01
C SER A 374 -2.54 5.92 10.35
N SER A 375 -3.45 5.68 9.43
CA SER A 375 -4.19 6.77 8.77
C SER A 375 -5.20 7.52 9.67
N ILE A 376 -5.35 7.18 10.94
CA ILE A 376 -6.35 7.76 11.83
C ILE A 376 -5.79 8.99 12.53
N LEU A 377 -4.58 8.92 13.06
CA LEU A 377 -3.99 10.02 13.82
C LEU A 377 -3.70 11.23 12.94
N GLY A 378 -3.09 11.02 11.77
CA GLY A 378 -2.71 12.10 10.87
C GLY A 378 -3.90 12.85 10.31
N THR A 379 -4.93 12.14 9.84
CA THR A 379 -6.16 12.80 9.36
C THR A 379 -6.89 13.53 10.49
N THR A 380 -6.90 12.99 11.71
CA THR A 380 -7.50 13.64 12.87
C THR A 380 -6.72 14.90 13.24
N LEU A 381 -5.40 14.81 13.33
CA LEU A 381 -4.52 15.93 13.65
C LEU A 381 -4.64 17.06 12.61
N LEU A 382 -4.61 16.71 11.32
CA LEU A 382 -4.81 17.63 10.21
C LEU A 382 -6.18 18.32 10.33
N GLY A 383 -7.25 17.55 10.54
CA GLY A 383 -8.61 18.08 10.62
C GLY A 383 -8.81 19.03 11.81
N ILE A 384 -8.34 18.66 13.01
CA ILE A 384 -8.43 19.52 14.20
C ILE A 384 -7.65 20.81 13.99
N THR A 385 -6.41 20.72 13.47
CA THR A 385 -5.58 21.91 13.24
C THR A 385 -6.23 22.83 12.21
N ALA A 386 -6.71 22.28 11.09
CA ALA A 386 -7.41 23.03 10.05
C ALA A 386 -8.68 23.73 10.58
N GLN A 387 -9.45 23.06 11.45
CA GLN A 387 -10.62 23.68 12.09
C GLN A 387 -10.22 24.82 13.05
N MET A 388 -9.14 24.66 13.83
CA MET A 388 -8.71 25.66 14.79
C MET A 388 -8.11 26.89 14.14
N THR A 389 -7.40 26.73 13.01
CA THR A 389 -6.71 27.83 12.31
C THR A 389 -7.52 28.42 11.15
N GLY A 390 -8.53 27.68 10.67
CA GLY A 390 -9.28 28.04 9.46
C GLY A 390 -8.50 27.79 8.16
N ASN A 391 -7.35 27.09 8.21
CA ASN A 391 -6.47 26.86 7.07
C ASN A 391 -6.04 25.39 6.97
N SER A 392 -6.34 24.72 5.86
CA SER A 392 -5.97 23.32 5.61
C SER A 392 -4.44 23.12 5.57
N LEU A 393 -3.67 24.13 5.19
CA LEU A 393 -2.20 24.05 5.08
C LEU A 393 -1.53 23.97 6.45
N ASP A 394 -2.07 24.64 7.46
CA ASP A 394 -1.60 24.49 8.85
C ASP A 394 -1.86 23.07 9.36
N GLY A 395 -2.93 22.43 8.88
CA GLY A 395 -3.19 21.02 9.12
C GLY A 395 -2.08 20.12 8.57
N VAL A 396 -1.59 20.39 7.35
CA VAL A 396 -0.46 19.66 6.78
C VAL A 396 0.81 19.87 7.58
N PHE A 397 1.08 21.10 7.99
CA PHE A 397 2.25 21.44 8.82
C PHE A 397 2.22 20.67 10.15
N SER A 398 1.06 20.50 10.78
CA SER A 398 0.93 19.78 12.04
C SER A 398 1.41 18.32 11.98
N LEU A 399 1.39 17.69 10.79
CA LEU A 399 1.87 16.31 10.59
C LEU A 399 3.37 16.15 10.86
N ILE A 400 4.14 17.24 10.92
CA ILE A 400 5.56 17.22 11.28
C ILE A 400 5.79 16.52 12.62
N ILE A 401 4.84 16.62 13.55
CA ILE A 401 4.90 15.97 14.86
C ILE A 401 4.99 14.45 14.72
N LEU A 402 4.22 13.87 13.80
CA LEU A 402 4.23 12.42 13.55
C LEU A 402 5.57 11.97 12.98
N PHE A 403 6.14 12.73 12.04
CA PHE A 403 7.46 12.45 11.48
C PHE A 403 8.57 12.56 12.51
N LEU A 404 8.51 13.56 13.40
CA LEU A 404 9.50 13.74 14.48
C LEU A 404 9.44 12.58 15.48
N ILE A 405 8.23 12.21 15.96
CA ILE A 405 8.06 11.08 16.88
C ILE A 405 8.54 9.79 16.21
N GLY A 406 8.10 9.51 14.98
CA GLY A 406 8.53 8.36 14.21
C GLY A 406 10.04 8.30 14.02
N SER A 407 10.68 9.43 13.71
CA SER A 407 12.14 9.55 13.58
C SER A 407 12.89 9.25 14.87
N VAL A 408 12.43 9.81 16.00
CA VAL A 408 13.05 9.56 17.31
C VAL A 408 12.96 8.07 17.67
N LEU A 409 11.79 7.45 17.49
CA LEU A 409 11.62 6.02 17.76
C LEU A 409 12.50 5.17 16.82
N LEU A 410 12.52 5.49 15.52
CA LEU A 410 13.35 4.81 14.54
C LEU A 410 14.84 4.91 14.87
N PHE A 411 15.28 6.02 15.46
CA PHE A 411 16.68 6.19 15.87
C PHE A 411 17.13 5.11 16.85
N PHE A 412 16.26 4.70 17.77
CA PHE A 412 16.57 3.67 18.77
C PHE A 412 16.42 2.21 18.24
N VAL A 413 15.87 2.01 17.04
CA VAL A 413 15.81 0.67 16.42
C VAL A 413 17.22 0.20 16.08
N LYS A 414 17.60 -0.97 16.59
CA LYS A 414 18.89 -1.61 16.29
C LYS A 414 18.66 -2.74 15.29
N LEU A 415 19.42 -2.73 14.21
CA LEU A 415 19.41 -3.84 13.23
C LEU A 415 20.24 -5.00 13.76
N PRO A 416 19.81 -6.26 13.53
CA PRO A 416 20.62 -7.42 13.83
C PRO A 416 21.90 -7.38 12.99
N THR A 417 23.03 -7.75 13.59
CA THR A 417 24.27 -7.98 12.84
C THR A 417 24.13 -9.30 12.08
N GLN A 418 24.61 -9.37 10.84
CA GLN A 418 24.53 -10.59 9.99
C GLN A 418 24.97 -11.89 10.68
N LYS A 419 25.89 -11.83 11.65
CA LYS A 419 26.32 -12.96 12.47
C LYS A 419 25.27 -13.48 13.47
N GLY A 420 24.26 -12.69 13.82
CA GLY A 420 23.22 -13.11 14.77
C GLY A 420 22.11 -13.94 14.14
N LEU A 421 21.88 -13.80 12.84
CA LEU A 421 20.82 -14.50 12.11
C LEU A 421 21.19 -15.93 11.70
N GLU A 422 22.50 -16.23 11.58
CA GLU A 422 23.00 -17.59 11.25
C GLU A 422 22.94 -18.55 12.45
N ASN A 423 22.77 -18.03 13.67
CA ASN A 423 22.75 -18.83 14.91
C ASN A 423 21.33 -19.13 15.43
N GLU A 424 20.27 -18.60 14.80
CA GLU A 424 18.87 -18.82 15.22
C GLU A 424 18.07 -19.65 14.19
N GLY A 425 18.72 -20.22 13.16
CA GLY A 425 18.13 -21.05 12.12
C GLY A 425 18.23 -22.55 12.37
#